data_15b3607a28fdbf923c38774a8d8945af
#
_entry.id   15b3607a28fdbf923c38774a8d8945af
#
_cell.length_a   1.000
_cell.length_b   1.000
_cell.length_c   1.000
_cell.angle_alpha   90.00
_cell.angle_beta   90.00
_cell.angle_gamma   90.00
#
_symmetry.space_group_name_H-M   'P 1'
#
loop_
_entity.id
_entity.type
_entity.pdbx_description
1 polymer ?
#
loop_
_entity_poly.entity_id
_entity_poly.type
_entity_poly.pdbx_seq_one_letter_code
_entity_poly.pdbx_strand_id
1 'polypeptide(L)'
;MLPHLLDGLRVPRPCGGRPRTRPDAVLADKAYCAREHRLKLTARGIKVVIPERDDQIHHRKNRGSTGGRPPTLDTELYKRRNVVERSFNVNKQWRGLATRYDKHAITYRAGVVLSAVI
;
A
#
# COMPACT_ATOMS: atom_id res chain seq x y z
N MET A 1 -7.26 -1.97 -8.99
CA MET A 1 -6.40 -0.82 -8.65
C MET A 1 -5.01 -1.24 -8.15
N LEU A 2 -4.85 -2.07 -7.10
CA LEU A 2 -3.52 -2.48 -6.58
C LEU A 2 -2.56 -3.09 -7.63
N PRO A 3 -2.99 -3.99 -8.54
CA PRO A 3 -2.10 -4.51 -9.58
C PRO A 3 -1.51 -3.43 -10.47
N HIS A 4 -2.32 -2.50 -10.96
CA HIS A 4 -1.87 -1.42 -11.83
C HIS A 4 -0.82 -0.50 -11.17
N LEU A 5 -0.96 -0.24 -9.86
CA LEU A 5 0.03 0.54 -9.12
C LEU A 5 1.37 -0.18 -9.06
N LEU A 6 1.35 -1.51 -8.85
CA LEU A 6 2.56 -2.32 -8.78
C LEU A 6 3.24 -2.48 -10.15
N ASP A 7 2.47 -2.53 -11.22
CA ASP A 7 3.01 -2.66 -12.58
C ASP A 7 3.67 -1.37 -13.06
N GLY A 8 3.18 -0.23 -12.57
CA GLY A 8 3.77 1.09 -12.82
C GLY A 8 5.00 1.42 -11.95
N LEU A 9 5.36 0.56 -10.99
CA LEU A 9 6.45 0.86 -10.07
C LEU A 9 7.82 0.86 -10.78
N ARG A 10 8.50 2.01 -10.71
CA ARG A 10 9.85 2.23 -11.25
C ARG A 10 10.62 3.12 -10.29
N VAL A 11 11.53 2.56 -9.53
CA VAL A 11 12.37 3.30 -8.58
C VAL A 11 13.80 3.30 -9.09
N PRO A 12 14.35 4.45 -9.50
CA PRO A 12 15.75 4.57 -9.91
C PRO A 12 16.68 4.13 -8.77
N ARG A 13 17.82 3.54 -9.13
CA ARG A 13 18.85 3.21 -8.14
C ARG A 13 19.85 4.37 -8.05
N PRO A 14 20.30 4.78 -6.86
CA PRO A 14 21.28 5.86 -6.70
C PRO A 14 22.60 5.60 -7.46
N CYS A 15 23.01 4.35 -7.51
CA CYS A 15 24.25 3.94 -8.20
C CYS A 15 24.06 3.56 -9.68
N GLY A 16 22.93 3.95 -10.29
CA GLY A 16 22.61 3.57 -11.67
C GLY A 16 22.13 2.12 -11.81
N GLY A 17 21.94 1.68 -13.06
CA GLY A 17 21.48 0.35 -13.41
C GLY A 17 19.95 0.23 -13.53
N ARG A 18 19.45 -1.00 -13.66
CA ARG A 18 18.03 -1.26 -13.90
C ARG A 18 17.17 -0.77 -12.72
N PRO A 19 16.14 0.04 -12.97
CA PRO A 19 15.22 0.49 -11.92
C PRO A 19 14.58 -0.69 -11.16
N ARG A 20 14.33 -0.49 -9.87
CA ARG A 20 13.63 -1.45 -9.05
C ARG A 20 12.13 -1.42 -9.39
N THR A 21 11.58 -2.57 -9.72
CA THR A 21 10.16 -2.72 -10.12
C THR A 21 9.34 -3.52 -9.12
N ARG A 22 9.99 -4.11 -8.11
CA ARG A 22 9.36 -4.94 -7.10
C ARG A 22 9.68 -4.41 -5.69
N PRO A 23 8.67 -4.07 -4.87
CA PRO A 23 8.87 -3.73 -3.46
C PRO A 23 9.16 -5.01 -2.64
N ASP A 24 9.80 -4.87 -1.48
CA ASP A 24 10.03 -5.98 -0.56
C ASP A 24 8.75 -6.38 0.16
N ALA A 25 7.94 -5.39 0.52
CA ALA A 25 6.68 -5.57 1.21
C ALA A 25 5.62 -4.60 0.72
N VAL A 26 4.36 -5.01 0.82
CA VAL A 26 3.20 -4.14 0.61
C VAL A 26 2.42 -4.08 1.91
N LEU A 27 2.33 -2.87 2.45
CA LEU A 27 1.52 -2.53 3.62
C LEU A 27 0.24 -1.88 3.11
N ALA A 28 -0.91 -2.47 3.40
CA ALA A 28 -2.18 -1.92 2.97
C ALA A 28 -3.26 -2.08 4.05
N ASP A 29 -4.35 -1.36 3.87
CA ASP A 29 -5.51 -1.40 4.75
C ASP A 29 -6.30 -2.71 4.60
N LYS A 30 -7.16 -3.00 5.58
CA LYS A 30 -8.14 -4.11 5.58
C LYS A 30 -8.99 -4.18 4.30
N ALA A 31 -9.21 -3.05 3.62
CA ALA A 31 -9.91 -3.00 2.33
C ALA A 31 -9.23 -3.85 1.23
N TYR A 32 -7.92 -4.05 1.32
CA TYR A 32 -7.13 -4.83 0.36
C TYR A 32 -6.88 -6.28 0.79
N CYS A 33 -7.60 -6.78 1.80
CA CYS A 33 -7.40 -8.11 2.38
C CYS A 33 -7.87 -9.28 1.51
N ALA A 34 -8.43 -9.03 0.32
CA ALA A 34 -8.91 -10.08 -0.59
C ALA A 34 -7.84 -11.15 -0.85
N ARG A 35 -8.25 -12.42 -0.82
CA ARG A 35 -7.37 -13.58 -1.05
C ARG A 35 -6.60 -13.47 -2.37
N GLU A 36 -7.25 -12.98 -3.40
CA GLU A 36 -6.64 -12.79 -4.72
C GLU A 36 -5.44 -11.83 -4.68
N HIS A 37 -5.57 -10.72 -3.94
CA HIS A 37 -4.48 -9.75 -3.78
C HIS A 37 -3.29 -10.38 -3.06
N ARG A 38 -3.54 -11.15 -1.99
CA ARG A 38 -2.49 -11.86 -1.26
C ARG A 38 -1.77 -12.87 -2.14
N LEU A 39 -2.51 -13.69 -2.89
CA LEU A 39 -1.93 -14.68 -3.79
C LEU A 39 -1.06 -14.02 -4.88
N LYS A 40 -1.54 -12.95 -5.53
CA LYS A 40 -0.79 -12.20 -6.54
C LYS A 40 0.50 -11.59 -5.99
N LEU A 41 0.45 -11.02 -4.79
CA LEU A 41 1.63 -10.45 -4.13
C LEU A 41 2.64 -11.55 -3.77
N THR A 42 2.18 -12.64 -3.17
CA THR A 42 3.03 -13.76 -2.79
C THR A 42 3.69 -14.43 -4.01
N ALA A 43 2.93 -14.61 -5.11
CA ALA A 43 3.47 -15.15 -6.36
C ALA A 43 4.58 -14.26 -6.95
N ARG A 44 4.53 -12.95 -6.71
CA ARG A 44 5.60 -11.99 -7.08
C ARG A 44 6.75 -11.94 -6.07
N GLY A 45 6.73 -12.75 -5.03
CA GLY A 45 7.73 -12.73 -3.95
C GLY A 45 7.70 -11.46 -3.11
N ILE A 46 6.54 -10.82 -2.97
CA ILE A 46 6.33 -9.60 -2.19
C ILE A 46 5.74 -9.97 -0.84
N LYS A 47 6.34 -9.49 0.26
CA LYS A 47 5.81 -9.71 1.61
C LYS A 47 4.48 -8.97 1.78
N VAL A 48 3.44 -9.69 2.18
CA VAL A 48 2.09 -9.13 2.37
C VAL A 48 1.89 -8.75 3.82
N VAL A 49 1.68 -7.47 4.08
CA VAL A 49 1.43 -6.91 5.43
C VAL A 49 0.07 -6.20 5.41
N ILE A 50 -0.97 -7.01 5.31
CA ILE A 50 -2.36 -6.56 5.24
C ILE A 50 -3.14 -7.30 6.32
N PRO A 51 -3.80 -6.62 7.27
CA PRO A 51 -4.61 -7.29 8.28
C PRO A 51 -5.86 -7.94 7.66
N GLU A 52 -6.40 -8.94 8.31
CA GLU A 52 -7.69 -9.50 7.94
C GLU A 52 -8.82 -8.60 8.43
N ARG A 53 -9.95 -8.69 7.75
CA ARG A 53 -11.21 -8.10 8.22
C ARG A 53 -11.83 -9.00 9.29
N ASP A 54 -12.59 -8.41 10.19
CA ASP A 54 -13.18 -9.12 11.32
C ASP A 54 -14.22 -10.16 10.86
N ASP A 55 -14.94 -9.89 9.76
CA ASP A 55 -15.84 -10.85 9.11
C ASP A 55 -15.08 -12.09 8.59
N GLN A 56 -13.93 -11.92 7.98
CA GLN A 56 -13.09 -13.03 7.49
C GLN A 56 -12.58 -13.89 8.65
N ILE A 57 -12.14 -13.25 9.73
CA ILE A 57 -11.71 -13.95 10.94
C ILE A 57 -12.87 -14.77 11.51
N HIS A 58 -14.06 -14.18 11.60
CA HIS A 58 -15.26 -14.84 12.11
C HIS A 58 -15.67 -16.04 11.24
N HIS A 59 -15.76 -15.84 9.92
CA HIS A 59 -16.06 -16.92 8.97
C HIS A 59 -15.06 -18.08 9.03
N ARG A 60 -13.76 -17.77 9.19
CA ARG A 60 -12.74 -18.81 9.33
C ARG A 60 -12.93 -19.59 10.63
N LYS A 61 -13.17 -18.91 11.76
CA LYS A 61 -13.43 -19.57 13.05
C LYS A 61 -14.66 -20.46 13.00
N ASN A 62 -15.75 -20.02 12.36
CA ASN A 62 -16.97 -20.79 12.22
C ASN A 62 -16.78 -22.09 11.40
N ARG A 63 -15.82 -22.10 10.47
CA ARG A 63 -15.46 -23.32 9.72
C ARG A 63 -14.61 -24.31 10.51
N GLY A 64 -14.14 -23.97 11.71
CA GLY A 64 -13.31 -24.84 12.52
C GLY A 64 -12.05 -25.32 11.80
N SER A 65 -11.83 -26.62 11.77
CA SER A 65 -10.64 -27.24 11.12
C SER A 65 -10.56 -26.95 9.61
N THR A 66 -11.68 -26.74 8.93
CA THR A 66 -11.72 -26.45 7.49
C THR A 66 -11.50 -24.98 7.18
N GLY A 67 -11.40 -24.11 8.17
CA GLY A 67 -11.21 -22.67 8.03
C GLY A 67 -9.80 -22.26 7.57
N GLY A 68 -8.85 -23.16 7.68
CA GLY A 68 -7.47 -22.95 7.27
C GLY A 68 -6.64 -22.09 8.23
N ARG A 69 -5.34 -22.00 7.94
CA ARG A 69 -4.39 -21.20 8.75
C ARG A 69 -4.63 -19.70 8.56
N PRO A 70 -4.63 -18.90 9.64
CA PRO A 70 -4.70 -17.45 9.54
C PRO A 70 -3.47 -16.91 8.80
N PRO A 71 -3.65 -15.84 7.98
CA PRO A 71 -2.51 -15.15 7.38
C PRO A 71 -1.59 -14.57 8.46
N THR A 72 -0.29 -14.75 8.29
CA THR A 72 0.69 -14.15 9.20
C THR A 72 0.73 -12.63 8.99
N LEU A 73 0.51 -11.87 10.05
CA LEU A 73 0.64 -10.42 10.04
C LEU A 73 1.89 -10.00 10.83
N ASP A 74 2.79 -9.32 10.16
CA ASP A 74 3.92 -8.64 10.81
C ASP A 74 3.42 -7.31 11.40
N THR A 75 3.11 -7.32 12.69
CA THR A 75 2.53 -6.17 13.40
C THR A 75 3.51 -5.01 13.52
N GLU A 76 4.81 -5.29 13.68
CA GLU A 76 5.82 -4.25 13.78
C GLU A 76 6.00 -3.53 12.44
N LEU A 77 6.06 -4.28 11.35
CA LEU A 77 6.12 -3.69 10.04
C LEU A 77 4.82 -2.95 9.70
N TYR A 78 3.66 -3.46 10.15
CA TYR A 78 2.38 -2.80 9.92
C TYR A 78 2.28 -1.44 10.61
N LYS A 79 2.86 -1.26 11.80
CA LYS A 79 2.90 0.04 12.49
C LYS A 79 3.57 1.12 11.64
N ARG A 80 4.53 0.76 10.78
CA ARG A 80 5.20 1.69 9.86
C ARG A 80 4.25 2.30 8.81
N ARG A 81 3.04 1.75 8.60
CA ARG A 81 2.00 2.35 7.77
C ARG A 81 1.65 3.78 8.20
N ASN A 82 1.85 4.10 9.46
CA ASN A 82 1.62 5.45 10.00
C ASN A 82 2.42 6.55 9.28
N VAL A 83 3.55 6.19 8.64
CA VAL A 83 4.33 7.14 7.82
C VAL A 83 3.48 7.69 6.67
N VAL A 84 2.64 6.86 6.06
CA VAL A 84 1.74 7.28 4.97
C VAL A 84 0.68 8.25 5.49
N GLU A 85 0.11 7.99 6.66
CA GLU A 85 -0.88 8.89 7.28
C GLU A 85 -0.27 10.23 7.64
N ARG A 86 0.97 10.23 8.15
CA ARG A 86 1.72 11.47 8.43
C ARG A 86 1.99 12.26 7.15
N SER A 87 2.39 11.58 6.06
CA SER A 87 2.62 12.25 4.77
C SER A 87 1.36 12.91 4.23
N PHE A 88 0.20 12.27 4.37
CA PHE A 88 -1.08 12.89 4.03
C PHE A 88 -1.39 14.10 4.90
N ASN A 89 -1.08 14.06 6.19
CA ASN A 89 -1.31 15.20 7.08
C ASN A 89 -0.41 16.39 6.70
N VAL A 90 0.85 16.14 6.36
CA VAL A 90 1.76 17.18 5.85
C VAL A 90 1.20 17.77 4.54
N ASN A 91 0.83 16.93 3.58
CA ASN A 91 0.26 17.39 2.31
C ASN A 91 -1.04 18.19 2.47
N LYS A 92 -1.86 17.88 3.49
CA LYS A 92 -3.09 18.64 3.79
C LYS A 92 -2.82 20.08 4.28
N GLN A 93 -1.63 20.37 4.79
CA GLN A 93 -1.25 21.73 5.17
C GLN A 93 -1.10 22.63 3.93
N TRP A 94 -0.84 22.03 2.77
CA TRP A 94 -0.83 22.73 1.49
C TRP A 94 -2.26 22.88 0.96
N ARG A 95 -2.85 24.05 1.18
CA ARG A 95 -4.27 24.29 0.88
C ARG A 95 -4.65 23.93 -0.56
N GLY A 96 -3.80 24.24 -1.53
CA GLY A 96 -4.01 23.90 -2.94
C GLY A 96 -4.11 22.38 -3.19
N LEU A 97 -3.30 21.57 -2.50
CA LEU A 97 -3.34 20.11 -2.60
C LEU A 97 -4.54 19.51 -1.85
N ALA A 98 -4.85 20.04 -0.67
CA ALA A 98 -5.94 19.55 0.17
C ALA A 98 -7.32 19.74 -0.51
N THR A 99 -7.51 20.84 -1.20
CA THR A 99 -8.78 21.22 -1.82
C THR A 99 -8.95 20.68 -3.25
N ARG A 100 -7.89 20.12 -3.82
CA ARG A 100 -7.89 19.54 -5.19
C ARG A 100 -8.45 20.49 -6.25
N TYR A 101 -8.08 21.76 -6.20
CA TYR A 101 -8.52 22.76 -7.20
C TYR A 101 -7.92 22.53 -8.59
N ASP A 102 -6.81 21.78 -8.68
CA ASP A 102 -6.19 21.50 -9.97
C ASP A 102 -7.05 20.57 -10.80
N LYS A 103 -7.49 21.03 -11.95
CA LYS A 103 -8.28 20.26 -12.92
C LYS A 103 -7.42 19.24 -13.67
N HIS A 104 -6.12 19.50 -13.80
CA HIS A 104 -5.18 18.65 -14.53
C HIS A 104 -4.38 17.76 -13.58
N ALA A 105 -4.42 16.46 -13.81
CA ALA A 105 -3.71 15.46 -12.99
C ALA A 105 -2.20 15.71 -12.95
N ILE A 106 -1.61 16.23 -14.02
CA ILE A 106 -0.18 16.54 -14.10
C ILE A 106 0.20 17.69 -13.17
N THR A 107 -0.62 18.75 -13.10
CA THR A 107 -0.40 19.90 -12.20
C THR A 107 -0.53 19.48 -10.75
N TYR A 108 -1.57 18.71 -10.42
CA TYR A 108 -1.75 18.15 -9.07
C TYR A 108 -0.57 17.29 -8.66
N ARG A 109 -0.11 16.40 -9.55
CA ARG A 109 1.05 15.53 -9.31
C ARG A 109 2.32 16.35 -9.08
N ALA A 110 2.55 17.40 -9.88
CA ALA A 110 3.69 18.29 -9.69
C ALA A 110 3.67 18.98 -8.32
N GLY A 111 2.50 19.47 -7.88
CA GLY A 111 2.31 20.03 -6.54
C GLY A 111 2.61 19.03 -5.42
N VAL A 112 2.15 17.78 -5.53
CA VAL A 112 2.46 16.72 -4.55
C VAL A 112 3.95 16.43 -4.49
N VAL A 113 4.63 16.33 -5.64
CA VAL A 113 6.07 16.09 -5.69
C VAL A 113 6.83 17.26 -5.06
N LEU A 114 6.44 18.49 -5.36
CA LEU A 114 7.07 19.68 -4.80
C LEU A 114 6.92 19.75 -3.28
N SER A 115 5.72 19.45 -2.76
CA SER A 115 5.45 19.41 -1.31
C SER A 115 6.23 18.32 -0.57
N ALA A 116 6.72 17.30 -1.26
CA ALA A 116 7.52 16.22 -0.68
C ALA A 116 9.03 16.54 -0.64
N VAL A 117 9.47 17.61 -1.32
CA VAL A 117 10.89 18.02 -1.40
C VAL A 117 11.22 19.11 -0.37
N ILE A 118 10.22 19.86 0.08
CA ILE A 118 10.36 20.94 1.08
C ILE A 118 10.09 20.39 2.47
#